data_d7ed51a7e176493041bde45d168bd3d8
#
_entry.id   d7ed51a7e176493041bde45d168bd3d8
#
_cell.length_a   1.000
_cell.length_b   1.000
_cell.length_c   1.000
_cell.angle_alpha   90.00
_cell.angle_beta   90.00
_cell.angle_gamma   90.00
#
_symmetry.space_group_name_H-M   'P 1'
#
loop_
_entity.id
_entity.type
_entity.pdbx_description
1 polymer ?
#
loop_
_entity_poly.entity_id
_entity_poly.type
_entity_poly.pdbx_seq_one_letter_code
_entity_poly.pdbx_strand_id
1 'polypeptide(L)'
;MPLPDASFDVVFCDHGGMTFGDPYKTVPEAARLLRPNGLFAFSHSTPLVMCCLSEDWERVEARLVRPYFGMHRFDDDPGEPTEYNLPYGEWIRLFREHGFRIEALVEVRPPEGAQTTYRSPEETAWARSWPMEEIWRCRKI
;
A
#
# COMPACT_ATOMS: atom_id res chain seq x y z
N MET A 1 18.95 3.15 6.15
CA MET A 1 19.33 4.55 5.83
C MET A 1 20.26 5.10 6.91
N PRO A 2 21.22 5.98 6.58
CA PRO A 2 22.16 6.55 7.56
C PRO A 2 21.53 7.70 8.37
N LEU A 3 20.23 7.61 8.66
CA LEU A 3 19.50 8.60 9.47
C LEU A 3 19.42 8.11 10.91
N PRO A 4 19.53 9.02 11.91
CA PRO A 4 19.48 8.62 13.31
C PRO A 4 18.09 8.12 13.71
N ASP A 5 18.06 7.26 14.74
CA ASP A 5 16.83 6.77 15.35
C ASP A 5 16.01 7.91 15.95
N ALA A 6 14.71 7.76 15.99
CA ALA A 6 13.76 8.70 16.61
C ALA A 6 14.03 10.17 16.24
N SER A 7 14.26 10.43 14.94
CA SER A 7 14.63 11.77 14.44
C SER A 7 13.50 12.49 13.71
N PHE A 8 12.41 11.80 13.40
CA PHE A 8 11.28 12.36 12.64
C PHE A 8 9.96 12.29 13.43
N ASP A 9 9.14 13.30 13.25
CA ASP A 9 7.77 13.33 13.77
C ASP A 9 6.77 12.71 12.79
N VAL A 10 7.13 12.70 11.50
CA VAL A 10 6.31 12.14 10.42
C VAL A 10 7.20 11.39 9.43
N VAL A 11 6.79 10.19 9.08
CA VAL A 11 7.26 9.44 7.92
C VAL A 11 6.06 9.20 7.03
N PHE A 12 6.12 9.64 5.79
CA PHE A 12 5.04 9.41 4.85
C PHE A 12 5.55 8.96 3.49
N CYS A 13 4.71 8.26 2.76
CA CYS A 13 4.98 7.81 1.42
C CYS A 13 3.68 7.81 0.60
N ASP A 14 3.74 8.38 -0.59
CA ASP A 14 2.68 8.26 -1.57
C ASP A 14 3.14 7.27 -2.65
N HIS A 15 2.59 6.04 -2.59
CA HIS A 15 3.08 4.88 -3.33
C HIS A 15 4.57 4.59 -3.08
N GLY A 16 5.46 4.90 -3.98
CA GLY A 16 6.92 4.93 -3.82
C GLY A 16 7.52 3.79 -2.98
N GLY A 17 8.18 4.14 -1.89
CA GLY A 17 8.90 3.19 -1.03
C GLY A 17 8.03 2.12 -0.38
N MET A 18 6.72 2.33 -0.24
CA MET A 18 5.81 1.31 0.31
C MET A 18 5.23 0.39 -0.77
N THR A 19 5.36 0.76 -2.04
CA THR A 19 5.02 -0.10 -3.18
C THR A 19 6.23 -0.92 -3.64
N PHE A 20 7.40 -0.27 -3.76
CA PHE A 20 8.60 -0.88 -4.33
C PHE A 20 9.60 -1.39 -3.29
N GLY A 21 9.36 -1.16 -2.03
CA GLY A 21 10.17 -1.66 -0.92
C GLY A 21 9.47 -2.79 -0.17
N ASP A 22 10.23 -3.83 0.16
CA ASP A 22 9.73 -4.95 0.97
C ASP A 22 9.16 -4.43 2.29
N PRO A 23 7.86 -4.60 2.58
CA PRO A 23 7.23 -4.10 3.80
C PRO A 23 7.85 -4.64 5.08
N TYR A 24 8.40 -5.86 5.06
CA TYR A 24 9.13 -6.43 6.19
C TYR A 24 10.46 -5.72 6.47
N LYS A 25 10.90 -4.81 5.60
CA LYS A 25 12.07 -3.95 5.79
C LYS A 25 11.70 -2.48 5.96
N THR A 26 10.70 -2.00 5.22
CA THR A 26 10.31 -0.58 5.24
C THR A 26 9.55 -0.21 6.50
N VAL A 27 8.66 -1.07 7.00
CA VAL A 27 7.90 -0.82 8.23
C VAL A 27 8.81 -0.75 9.47
N PRO A 28 9.73 -1.71 9.72
CA PRO A 28 10.71 -1.58 10.80
C PRO A 28 11.56 -0.32 10.71
N GLU A 29 11.98 0.07 9.50
CA GLU A 29 12.77 1.27 9.29
C GLU A 29 11.96 2.55 9.58
N ALA A 30 10.70 2.62 9.15
CA ALA A 30 9.81 3.72 9.52
C ALA A 30 9.63 3.81 11.04
N ALA A 31 9.48 2.66 11.71
CA ALA A 31 9.40 2.60 13.17
C ALA A 31 10.67 3.10 13.85
N ARG A 32 11.84 2.73 13.33
CA ARG A 32 13.15 3.18 13.85
C ARG A 32 13.31 4.69 13.74
N LEU A 33 12.93 5.27 12.61
CA LEU A 33 13.10 6.68 12.31
C LEU A 33 12.16 7.59 13.10
N LEU A 34 10.96 7.11 13.42
CA LEU A 34 9.95 7.90 14.12
C LEU A 34 10.23 8.05 15.61
N ARG A 35 9.96 9.25 16.13
CA ARG A 35 9.85 9.51 17.56
C ARG A 35 8.63 8.81 18.15
N PRO A 36 8.59 8.57 19.45
CA PRO A 36 7.36 8.19 20.14
C PRO A 36 6.20 9.16 19.78
N ASN A 37 5.03 8.64 19.53
CA ASN A 37 3.86 9.36 19.01
C ASN A 37 4.02 9.94 17.58
N GLY A 38 5.09 9.62 16.85
CA GLY A 38 5.26 10.01 15.46
C GLY A 38 4.23 9.35 14.54
N LEU A 39 3.93 10.03 13.44
CA LEU A 39 2.97 9.58 12.44
C LEU A 39 3.67 8.81 11.32
N PHE A 40 3.18 7.61 11.04
CA PHE A 40 3.46 6.89 9.80
C PHE A 40 2.20 6.85 8.93
N ALA A 41 2.29 7.40 7.73
CA ALA A 41 1.20 7.40 6.77
C ALA A 41 1.70 7.07 5.37
N PHE A 42 0.97 6.24 4.65
CA PHE A 42 1.30 5.94 3.26
C PHE A 42 0.07 5.53 2.46
N SER A 43 0.14 5.76 1.15
CA SER A 43 -0.82 5.25 0.19
C SER A 43 -0.18 4.17 -0.68
N HIS A 44 -0.97 3.19 -1.07
CA HIS A 44 -0.59 2.20 -2.06
C HIS A 44 -1.84 1.48 -2.63
N SER A 45 -1.61 0.59 -3.58
CA SER A 45 -2.66 -0.27 -4.14
C SER A 45 -3.24 -1.20 -3.07
N THR A 46 -4.56 -1.41 -3.10
CA THR A 46 -5.20 -2.34 -2.15
C THR A 46 -4.81 -3.79 -2.45
N PRO A 47 -4.80 -4.68 -1.45
CA PRO A 47 -4.69 -6.12 -1.70
C PRO A 47 -5.78 -6.66 -2.63
N LEU A 48 -6.97 -6.03 -2.64
CA LEU A 48 -8.06 -6.41 -3.52
C LEU A 48 -7.72 -6.16 -4.99
N VAL A 49 -7.23 -4.95 -5.33
CA VAL A 49 -6.88 -4.66 -6.72
C VAL A 49 -5.75 -5.55 -7.21
N MET A 50 -4.77 -5.87 -6.34
CA MET A 50 -3.70 -6.82 -6.69
C MET A 50 -4.24 -8.20 -7.06
N CYS A 51 -5.29 -8.66 -6.39
CA CYS A 51 -5.97 -9.91 -6.75
C CYS A 51 -6.73 -9.82 -8.07
N CYS A 52 -7.15 -8.63 -8.49
CA CYS A 52 -7.98 -8.39 -9.67
C CYS A 52 -7.19 -7.97 -10.93
N LEU A 53 -5.89 -7.71 -10.80
CA LEU A 53 -5.03 -7.41 -11.96
C LEU A 53 -4.98 -8.61 -12.91
N SER A 54 -5.12 -8.35 -14.20
CA SER A 54 -5.00 -9.36 -15.26
C SER A 54 -3.62 -10.05 -15.23
N GLU A 55 -3.51 -11.21 -15.86
CA GLU A 55 -2.25 -11.95 -15.89
C GLU A 55 -1.12 -11.17 -16.55
N ASP A 56 -1.45 -10.33 -17.53
CA ASP A 56 -0.53 -9.43 -18.25
C ASP A 56 -0.30 -8.08 -17.55
N TRP A 57 -0.89 -7.85 -16.38
CA TRP A 57 -0.79 -6.61 -15.59
C TRP A 57 -1.37 -5.35 -16.25
N GLU A 58 -1.98 -5.47 -17.42
CA GLU A 58 -2.41 -4.31 -18.21
C GLU A 58 -3.75 -3.72 -17.75
N ARG A 59 -4.58 -4.49 -17.03
CA ARG A 59 -5.93 -4.05 -16.66
C ARG A 59 -6.43 -4.67 -15.36
N VAL A 60 -7.40 -4.02 -14.74
CA VAL A 60 -8.13 -4.55 -13.60
C VAL A 60 -9.38 -5.28 -14.06
N GLU A 61 -9.57 -6.51 -13.61
CA GLU A 61 -10.73 -7.35 -13.95
C GLU A 61 -11.77 -7.35 -12.83
N ALA A 62 -13.04 -7.60 -13.17
CA ALA A 62 -14.12 -7.77 -12.19
C ALA A 62 -14.18 -9.22 -11.64
N ARG A 63 -13.03 -9.85 -11.48
CA ARG A 63 -12.84 -11.20 -10.92
C ARG A 63 -11.50 -11.32 -10.21
N LEU A 64 -11.38 -12.28 -9.33
CA LEU A 64 -10.11 -12.62 -8.69
C LEU A 64 -9.25 -13.45 -9.66
N VAL A 65 -8.06 -12.96 -9.93
CA VAL A 65 -7.07 -13.57 -10.86
C VAL A 65 -5.95 -14.24 -10.05
N ARG A 66 -5.56 -13.60 -8.94
CA ARG A 66 -4.44 -14.05 -8.10
C ARG A 66 -4.92 -14.42 -6.70
N PRO A 67 -4.22 -15.34 -6.01
CA PRO A 67 -4.54 -15.69 -4.63
C PRO A 67 -4.26 -14.51 -3.69
N TYR A 68 -5.14 -14.33 -2.73
CA TYR A 68 -4.99 -13.34 -1.66
C TYR A 68 -3.98 -13.78 -0.58
N PHE A 69 -4.05 -15.04 -0.17
CA PHE A 69 -3.14 -15.56 0.84
C PHE A 69 -1.75 -15.81 0.24
N GLY A 70 -0.71 -15.43 0.98
CA GLY A 70 0.67 -15.52 0.55
C GLY A 70 1.13 -14.38 -0.36
N MET A 71 0.26 -13.38 -0.59
CA MET A 71 0.63 -12.16 -1.30
C MET A 71 1.82 -11.49 -0.60
N HIS A 72 2.87 -11.16 -1.35
CA HIS A 72 4.03 -10.44 -0.84
C HIS A 72 4.78 -9.70 -1.95
N ARG A 73 5.28 -10.42 -2.94
CA ARG A 73 6.16 -9.91 -3.99
C ARG A 73 5.56 -10.17 -5.37
N PHE A 74 5.60 -9.15 -6.20
CA PHE A 74 5.11 -9.16 -7.58
C PHE A 74 6.24 -8.70 -8.48
N ASP A 75 6.81 -9.62 -9.26
CA ASP A 75 7.92 -9.41 -10.18
C ASP A 75 7.71 -10.12 -11.53
N ASP A 76 6.45 -10.45 -11.81
CA ASP A 76 6.06 -11.20 -13.00
C ASP A 76 5.89 -10.31 -14.24
N ASP A 77 5.94 -8.96 -14.08
CA ASP A 77 5.84 -8.01 -15.19
C ASP A 77 7.24 -7.69 -15.73
N PRO A 78 7.60 -8.22 -16.93
CA PRO A 78 8.93 -8.03 -17.48
C PRO A 78 9.22 -6.55 -17.79
N GLY A 79 10.24 -6.00 -17.16
CA GLY A 79 10.69 -4.62 -17.37
C GLY A 79 10.17 -3.62 -16.36
N GLU A 80 9.22 -4.00 -15.52
CA GLU A 80 8.73 -3.17 -14.41
C GLU A 80 9.45 -3.48 -13.10
N PRO A 81 9.52 -2.52 -12.19
CA PRO A 81 10.11 -2.76 -10.88
C PRO A 81 9.26 -3.72 -10.05
N THR A 82 9.90 -4.53 -9.22
CA THR A 82 9.22 -5.39 -8.26
C THR A 82 8.31 -4.58 -7.34
N GLU A 83 7.04 -4.96 -7.26
CA GLU A 83 6.07 -4.40 -6.33
C GLU A 83 5.84 -5.32 -5.13
N TYR A 84 5.41 -4.75 -4.03
CA TYR A 84 5.11 -5.47 -2.80
C TYR A 84 3.72 -5.09 -2.28
N ASN A 85 3.01 -6.09 -1.77
CA ASN A 85 1.78 -5.89 -1.02
C ASN A 85 1.61 -7.06 -0.05
N LEU A 86 0.75 -6.89 0.95
CA LEU A 86 0.43 -7.93 1.93
C LEU A 86 -1.08 -8.05 2.09
N PRO A 87 -1.60 -9.24 2.45
CA PRO A 87 -2.95 -9.37 2.97
C PRO A 87 -3.18 -8.44 4.17
N TYR A 88 -4.39 -7.94 4.36
CA TYR A 88 -4.70 -7.03 5.48
C TYR A 88 -4.30 -7.58 6.85
N GLY A 89 -4.50 -8.87 7.08
CA GLY A 89 -4.09 -9.51 8.32
C GLY A 89 -2.57 -9.46 8.57
N GLU A 90 -1.78 -9.58 7.50
CA GLU A 90 -0.32 -9.45 7.56
C GLU A 90 0.12 -8.00 7.81
N TRP A 91 -0.51 -7.01 7.14
CA TRP A 91 -0.27 -5.60 7.40
C TRP A 91 -0.52 -5.24 8.87
N ILE A 92 -1.67 -5.64 9.41
CA ILE A 92 -2.05 -5.39 10.81
C ILE A 92 -1.05 -6.02 11.77
N ARG A 93 -0.64 -7.27 11.51
CA ARG A 93 0.35 -7.98 12.33
C ARG A 93 1.68 -7.25 12.32
N LEU A 94 2.18 -6.92 11.12
CA LEU A 94 3.46 -6.24 10.93
C LEU A 94 3.51 -4.89 11.63
N PHE A 95 2.46 -4.07 11.53
CA PHE A 95 2.41 -2.79 12.26
C PHE A 95 2.46 -3.00 13.77
N ARG A 96 1.70 -3.94 14.30
CA ARG A 96 1.66 -4.21 15.75
C ARG A 96 2.99 -4.73 16.28
N GLU A 97 3.64 -5.61 15.55
CA GLU A 97 4.97 -6.15 15.91
C GLU A 97 6.04 -5.07 15.98
N HIS A 98 5.90 -3.99 15.20
CA HIS A 98 6.83 -2.88 15.17
C HIS A 98 6.37 -1.65 15.98
N GLY A 99 5.44 -1.83 16.91
CA GLY A 99 5.03 -0.80 17.86
C GLY A 99 4.18 0.31 17.24
N PHE A 100 3.37 -0.02 16.26
CA PHE A 100 2.38 0.89 15.71
C PHE A 100 0.97 0.60 16.21
N ARG A 101 0.24 1.65 16.54
CA ARG A 101 -1.22 1.66 16.67
C ARG A 101 -1.81 2.13 15.36
N ILE A 102 -2.67 1.33 14.76
CA ILE A 102 -3.41 1.70 13.56
C ILE A 102 -4.50 2.70 13.96
N GLU A 103 -4.47 3.90 13.38
CA GLU A 103 -5.47 4.94 13.61
C GLU A 103 -6.56 4.94 12.54
N ALA A 104 -6.19 4.64 11.28
CA ALA A 104 -7.14 4.53 10.18
C ALA A 104 -6.59 3.69 9.03
N LEU A 105 -7.49 3.05 8.32
CA LEU A 105 -7.35 2.58 6.95
C LEU A 105 -8.44 3.29 6.14
N VAL A 106 -8.01 4.09 5.15
CA VAL A 106 -8.93 4.82 4.28
C VAL A 106 -8.89 4.18 2.90
N GLU A 107 -9.97 3.56 2.50
CA GLU A 107 -10.16 3.07 1.14
C GLU A 107 -10.58 4.24 0.26
N VAL A 108 -9.74 4.59 -0.72
CA VAL A 108 -9.95 5.77 -1.55
C VAL A 108 -11.00 5.48 -2.61
N ARG A 109 -12.01 6.36 -2.68
CA ARG A 109 -13.04 6.32 -3.72
C ARG A 109 -12.98 7.60 -4.52
N PRO A 110 -12.83 7.53 -5.87
CA PRO A 110 -12.84 8.74 -6.69
C PRO A 110 -14.19 9.45 -6.57
N PRO A 111 -14.22 10.78 -6.43
CA PRO A 111 -15.46 11.54 -6.43
C PRO A 111 -16.19 11.42 -7.76
N GLU A 112 -17.49 11.71 -7.74
CA GLU A 112 -18.30 11.74 -8.96
C GLU A 112 -17.74 12.76 -9.95
N GLY A 113 -17.60 12.37 -11.22
CA GLY A 113 -17.05 13.23 -12.26
C GLY A 113 -15.54 13.39 -12.25
N ALA A 114 -14.80 12.76 -11.31
CA ALA A 114 -13.35 12.79 -11.30
C ALA A 114 -12.77 12.26 -12.62
N GLN A 115 -11.78 12.99 -13.13
CA GLN A 115 -11.00 12.62 -14.29
C GLN A 115 -9.52 12.47 -13.89
N THR A 116 -8.84 11.54 -14.53
CA THR A 116 -7.41 11.30 -14.30
C THR A 116 -6.74 10.94 -15.63
N THR A 117 -5.46 11.28 -15.75
CA THR A 117 -4.60 10.87 -16.87
C THR A 117 -3.81 9.60 -16.56
N TYR A 118 -3.88 9.11 -15.30
CA TYR A 118 -3.11 7.96 -14.83
C TYR A 118 -3.86 6.62 -14.95
N ARG A 119 -5.16 6.66 -15.26
CA ARG A 119 -6.00 5.46 -15.32
C ARG A 119 -6.92 5.50 -16.53
N SER A 120 -7.23 4.33 -17.05
CA SER A 120 -8.23 4.21 -18.12
C SER A 120 -9.64 4.54 -17.60
N PRO A 121 -10.60 4.83 -18.50
CA PRO A 121 -12.01 4.98 -18.13
C PRO A 121 -12.57 3.74 -17.42
N GLU A 122 -12.16 2.54 -17.83
CA GLU A 122 -12.57 1.26 -17.27
C GLU A 122 -12.07 1.10 -15.83
N GLU A 123 -10.79 1.41 -15.58
CA GLU A 123 -10.20 1.40 -14.24
C GLU A 123 -10.86 2.44 -13.33
N THR A 124 -11.16 3.63 -13.87
CA THR A 124 -11.88 4.67 -13.13
C THR A 124 -13.29 4.20 -12.74
N ALA A 125 -13.99 3.53 -13.66
CA ALA A 125 -15.29 2.93 -13.37
C ALA A 125 -15.21 1.83 -12.33
N TRP A 126 -14.19 0.97 -12.40
CA TRP A 126 -13.90 -0.06 -11.41
C TRP A 126 -13.66 0.56 -10.02
N ALA A 127 -12.82 1.58 -9.93
CA ALA A 127 -12.47 2.29 -8.70
C ALA A 127 -13.66 2.98 -8.01
N ARG A 128 -14.75 3.24 -8.71
CA ARG A 128 -16.00 3.76 -8.10
C ARG A 128 -16.76 2.70 -7.32
N SER A 129 -16.55 1.44 -7.64
CA SER A 129 -17.25 0.30 -7.03
C SER A 129 -16.40 -0.47 -6.04
N TRP A 130 -15.08 -0.53 -6.27
CA TRP A 130 -14.13 -1.26 -5.44
C TRP A 130 -12.88 -0.42 -5.17
N PRO A 131 -12.27 -0.53 -3.98
CA PRO A 131 -11.10 0.26 -3.64
C PRO A 131 -9.87 -0.20 -4.44
N MET A 132 -9.30 0.71 -5.23
CA MET A 132 -8.01 0.50 -5.91
C MET A 132 -6.84 0.94 -5.05
N GLU A 133 -7.03 2.01 -4.30
CA GLU A 133 -6.01 2.64 -3.47
C GLU A 133 -6.49 2.77 -2.04
N GLU A 134 -5.54 2.73 -1.14
CA GLU A 134 -5.78 2.87 0.29
C GLU A 134 -4.71 3.72 0.95
N ILE A 135 -5.08 4.33 2.07
CA ILE A 135 -4.17 5.10 2.92
C ILE A 135 -4.16 4.49 4.31
N TRP A 136 -2.99 4.05 4.74
CA TRP A 136 -2.75 3.66 6.12
C TRP A 136 -2.30 4.85 6.94
N ARG A 137 -2.85 4.96 8.13
CA ARG A 137 -2.45 5.93 9.14
C ARG A 137 -2.16 5.22 10.44
N CYS A 138 -0.89 5.26 10.85
CA CYS A 138 -0.41 4.56 12.03
C CYS A 138 0.34 5.51 12.96
N ARG A 139 0.24 5.28 14.26
CA ARG A 139 0.92 6.06 15.29
C ARG A 139 1.94 5.18 16.00
N LYS A 140 3.20 5.63 16.07
CA LYS A 140 4.21 4.94 16.86
C LYS A 140 3.86 5.05 18.36
N ILE A 141 3.86 3.90 19.04
CA ILE A 141 3.63 3.81 20.50
C ILE A 141 4.94 4.06 21.23
#